data_7b906bbc1d96203e9cbd022dfc5efedc
#
_entry.id   7b906bbc1d96203e9cbd022dfc5efedc
#
_cell.length_a   1.000
_cell.length_b   1.000
_cell.length_c   1.000
_cell.angle_alpha   90.00
_cell.angle_beta   90.00
_cell.angle_gamma   90.00
#
_symmetry.space_group_name_H-M   'P 1'
#
loop_
_entity.id
_entity.type
_entity.pdbx_description
1 polymer ?
#
loop_
_entity_poly.entity_id
_entity_poly.type
_entity_poly.pdbx_seq_one_letter_code
_entity_poly.pdbx_strand_id
1 'polypeptide(L)'
;MTWHYKDTDRAGWTTPHSAEQTDNAAEIWLILVDVNGWTEEAAAAVLGNMQHESYINPAQWEIGYNYSMHHGFGLGQWTPATKISNYVGSTNHDAMADGAKQMNYLVSTPSQYTNDYLNPDGTSNYYSESGVPYFSDMDDFSHSTASVRDLTKTWAICWEKPRASAYANSIQDRMNDAEYWYTTFHGSPPTPPPTPPTPEEDAIPWLAIFMSKMVR
;
A
#
# COMPACT_ATOMS: atom_id res chain seq x y z
N MET A 1 7.29 7.74 12.22
CA MET A 1 6.20 7.58 11.23
C MET A 1 4.99 7.01 11.95
N THR A 2 3.85 7.64 11.80
CA THR A 2 2.62 7.21 12.50
C THR A 2 1.56 6.91 11.46
N TRP A 3 1.26 5.63 11.27
CA TRP A 3 0.15 5.22 10.45
C TRP A 3 -1.17 5.57 11.15
N HIS A 4 -2.08 6.17 10.42
CA HIS A 4 -3.45 6.41 10.86
C HIS A 4 -4.35 5.32 10.35
N TYR A 5 -5.26 4.84 11.18
CA TYR A 5 -6.28 3.88 10.76
C TYR A 5 -7.58 4.08 11.52
N LYS A 6 -8.66 3.63 10.90
CA LYS A 6 -9.98 3.50 11.54
C LYS A 6 -10.45 2.08 11.34
N ASP A 7 -10.80 1.44 12.44
CA ASP A 7 -11.39 0.10 12.44
C ASP A 7 -12.88 0.20 12.05
N THR A 8 -13.12 0.53 10.79
CA THR A 8 -14.48 0.63 10.25
C THR A 8 -14.48 0.15 8.79
N ASP A 9 -15.67 -0.10 8.27
CA ASP A 9 -15.88 -0.08 6.83
C ASP A 9 -15.70 1.37 6.29
N ARG A 10 -15.81 1.59 4.98
CA ARG A 10 -15.59 2.89 4.32
C ARG A 10 -16.29 4.09 4.94
N ALA A 11 -17.35 3.87 5.76
CA ALA A 11 -18.07 4.95 6.44
C ALA A 11 -17.20 5.73 7.45
N GLY A 12 -16.01 5.24 7.79
CA GLY A 12 -15.11 5.90 8.73
C GLY A 12 -14.36 7.12 8.19
N TRP A 13 -14.04 7.16 6.89
CA TRP A 13 -13.38 8.28 6.23
C TRP A 13 -14.26 8.81 5.10
N THR A 14 -15.02 9.85 5.41
CA THR A 14 -16.03 10.42 4.50
C THR A 14 -15.48 11.50 3.57
N THR A 15 -14.31 12.04 3.88
CA THR A 15 -13.66 13.10 3.10
C THR A 15 -12.47 12.51 2.36
N PRO A 16 -12.48 12.50 1.02
CA PRO A 16 -11.30 12.10 0.24
C PRO A 16 -10.11 13.00 0.58
N HIS A 17 -8.92 12.44 0.56
CA HIS A 17 -7.65 13.15 0.78
C HIS A 17 -7.60 13.92 2.12
N SER A 18 -8.13 13.31 3.19
CA SER A 18 -8.01 13.89 4.54
C SER A 18 -6.55 13.96 4.99
N ALA A 19 -6.28 14.69 6.08
CA ALA A 19 -4.93 14.79 6.62
C ALA A 19 -4.34 13.40 6.95
N GLU A 20 -5.13 12.53 7.57
CA GLU A 20 -4.70 11.15 7.91
C GLU A 20 -4.42 10.31 6.67
N GLN A 21 -5.23 10.45 5.62
CA GLN A 21 -4.97 9.78 4.34
C GLN A 21 -3.69 10.32 3.68
N THR A 22 -3.47 11.64 3.76
CA THR A 22 -2.26 12.28 3.22
C THR A 22 -1.01 11.80 3.96
N ASP A 23 -1.07 11.68 5.29
CA ASP A 23 0.04 11.14 6.08
C ASP A 23 0.33 9.69 5.70
N ASN A 24 -0.69 8.83 5.58
CA ASN A 24 -0.52 7.45 5.15
C ASN A 24 0.01 7.36 3.70
N ALA A 25 -0.47 8.22 2.80
CA ALA A 25 0.00 8.27 1.42
C ALA A 25 1.47 8.69 1.35
N ALA A 26 1.92 9.62 2.19
CA ALA A 26 3.31 10.00 2.29
C ALA A 26 4.21 8.84 2.75
N GLU A 27 3.73 8.01 3.68
CA GLU A 27 4.44 6.81 4.12
C GLU A 27 4.55 5.78 3.00
N ILE A 28 3.48 5.56 2.23
CA ILE A 28 3.48 4.68 1.06
C ILE A 28 4.46 5.19 0.01
N TRP A 29 4.42 6.50 -0.28
CA TRP A 29 5.33 7.15 -1.22
C TRP A 29 6.78 6.94 -0.82
N LEU A 30 7.14 7.23 0.42
CA LEU A 30 8.48 7.03 0.96
C LEU A 30 8.93 5.56 0.80
N ILE A 31 8.05 4.60 1.12
CA ILE A 31 8.41 3.17 1.00
C ILE A 31 8.62 2.79 -0.47
N LEU A 32 7.77 3.23 -1.38
CA LEU A 32 7.88 2.86 -2.79
C LEU A 32 9.03 3.60 -3.47
N VAL A 33 9.08 4.92 -3.39
CA VAL A 33 10.04 5.76 -4.13
C VAL A 33 11.41 5.77 -3.46
N ASP A 34 11.48 6.22 -2.20
CA ASP A 34 12.76 6.48 -1.55
C ASP A 34 13.47 5.20 -1.08
N VAL A 35 12.70 4.20 -0.62
CA VAL A 35 13.28 2.96 -0.10
C VAL A 35 13.44 1.89 -1.18
N ASN A 36 12.44 1.73 -2.06
CA ASN A 36 12.43 0.67 -3.07
C ASN A 36 12.76 1.16 -4.49
N GLY A 37 12.99 2.46 -4.72
CA GLY A 37 13.45 2.99 -6.00
C GLY A 37 12.42 2.99 -7.13
N TRP A 38 11.11 2.93 -6.79
CA TRP A 38 10.06 3.04 -7.77
C TRP A 38 10.03 4.43 -8.40
N THR A 39 9.54 4.54 -9.62
CA THR A 39 9.23 5.85 -10.22
C THR A 39 8.08 6.51 -9.48
N GLU A 40 8.08 7.83 -9.46
CA GLU A 40 7.01 8.62 -8.85
C GLU A 40 5.65 8.35 -9.53
N GLU A 41 5.67 8.13 -10.85
CA GLU A 41 4.50 7.77 -11.64
C GLU A 41 3.92 6.41 -11.22
N ALA A 42 4.76 5.41 -11.02
CA ALA A 42 4.32 4.09 -10.57
C ALA A 42 3.77 4.12 -9.13
N ALA A 43 4.44 4.85 -8.24
CA ALA A 43 3.98 5.03 -6.86
C ALA A 43 2.62 5.76 -6.80
N ALA A 44 2.45 6.82 -7.59
CA ALA A 44 1.18 7.53 -7.70
C ALA A 44 0.06 6.64 -8.21
N ALA A 45 0.34 5.79 -9.20
CA ALA A 45 -0.62 4.84 -9.74
C ALA A 45 -1.11 3.84 -8.68
N VAL A 46 -0.21 3.34 -7.85
CA VAL A 46 -0.56 2.46 -6.71
C VAL A 46 -1.42 3.20 -5.69
N LEU A 47 -1.04 4.44 -5.33
CA LEU A 47 -1.80 5.27 -4.39
C LEU A 47 -3.22 5.55 -4.87
N GLY A 48 -3.43 5.86 -6.16
CA GLY A 48 -4.76 6.08 -6.72
C GLY A 48 -5.64 4.82 -6.63
N ASN A 49 -5.06 3.65 -6.84
CA ASN A 49 -5.77 2.38 -6.66
C ASN A 49 -6.08 2.13 -5.18
N MET A 50 -5.13 2.31 -4.26
CA MET A 50 -5.35 2.14 -2.83
C MET A 50 -6.36 3.14 -2.25
N GLN A 51 -6.42 4.37 -2.79
CA GLN A 51 -7.44 5.34 -2.43
C GLN A 51 -8.84 4.79 -2.72
N HIS A 52 -9.01 4.12 -3.85
CA HIS A 52 -10.28 3.50 -4.21
C HIS A 52 -10.58 2.23 -3.41
N GLU A 53 -9.56 1.38 -3.16
CA GLU A 53 -9.74 0.10 -2.46
C GLU A 53 -10.06 0.28 -0.98
N SER A 54 -9.36 1.18 -0.30
CA SER A 54 -9.39 1.27 1.17
C SER A 54 -9.45 2.69 1.72
N TYR A 55 -9.49 3.73 0.89
CA TYR A 55 -9.24 5.12 1.31
C TYR A 55 -7.87 5.28 2.01
N ILE A 56 -6.89 4.48 1.58
CA ILE A 56 -5.55 4.43 2.19
C ILE A 56 -5.62 4.15 3.71
N ASN A 57 -6.60 3.34 4.12
CA ASN A 57 -6.78 2.88 5.49
C ASN A 57 -6.25 1.44 5.66
N PRO A 58 -5.14 1.24 6.38
CA PRO A 58 -4.58 -0.11 6.55
C PRO A 58 -5.46 -1.05 7.40
N ALA A 59 -6.48 -0.53 8.09
CA ALA A 59 -7.43 -1.33 8.87
C ALA A 59 -8.77 -1.59 8.15
N GLN A 60 -8.86 -1.25 6.85
CA GLN A 60 -10.09 -1.37 6.09
C GLN A 60 -10.47 -2.83 5.84
N TRP A 61 -11.64 -3.24 6.28
CA TRP A 61 -12.29 -4.48 5.86
C TRP A 61 -13.12 -4.26 4.60
N GLU A 62 -13.29 -5.31 3.82
CA GLU A 62 -14.24 -5.31 2.72
C GLU A 62 -15.65 -4.96 3.24
N ILE A 63 -16.36 -4.10 2.49
CA ILE A 63 -17.67 -3.58 2.92
C ILE A 63 -18.66 -4.73 3.16
N GLY A 64 -19.25 -4.74 4.35
CA GLY A 64 -20.22 -5.77 4.76
C GLY A 64 -19.59 -7.05 5.30
N TYR A 65 -18.25 -7.15 5.37
CA TYR A 65 -17.53 -8.35 5.80
C TYR A 65 -16.49 -8.08 6.90
N ASN A 66 -16.81 -7.16 7.80
CA ASN A 66 -15.93 -6.82 8.92
C ASN A 66 -15.48 -8.06 9.70
N TYR A 67 -14.18 -8.12 10.00
CA TYR A 67 -13.53 -9.23 10.71
C TYR A 67 -13.58 -10.59 10.01
N SER A 68 -13.95 -10.64 8.73
CA SER A 68 -13.97 -11.87 7.96
C SER A 68 -12.61 -12.13 7.30
N MET A 69 -11.90 -13.14 7.78
CA MET A 69 -10.60 -13.55 7.24
C MET A 69 -10.66 -14.09 5.81
N HIS A 70 -11.86 -14.35 5.27
CA HIS A 70 -12.07 -14.85 3.90
C HIS A 70 -12.26 -13.72 2.87
N HIS A 71 -12.41 -12.48 3.32
CA HIS A 71 -12.69 -11.30 2.51
C HIS A 71 -11.49 -10.35 2.47
N GLY A 72 -11.65 -9.20 1.79
CA GLY A 72 -10.60 -8.22 1.61
C GLY A 72 -10.23 -7.48 2.90
N PHE A 73 -8.95 -7.15 3.04
CA PHE A 73 -8.43 -6.37 4.17
C PHE A 73 -7.25 -5.50 3.77
N GLY A 74 -7.20 -4.32 4.37
CA GLY A 74 -6.06 -3.41 4.35
C GLY A 74 -5.96 -2.54 3.10
N LEU A 75 -4.80 -1.93 2.90
CA LEU A 75 -4.52 -0.94 1.87
C LEU A 75 -4.88 -1.40 0.45
N GLY A 76 -4.55 -2.62 0.08
CA GLY A 76 -4.82 -3.22 -1.23
C GLY A 76 -5.96 -4.24 -1.20
N GLN A 77 -6.82 -4.22 -0.19
CA GLN A 77 -7.96 -5.15 -0.05
C GLN A 77 -7.59 -6.62 -0.34
N TRP A 78 -6.45 -7.06 0.21
CA TRP A 78 -5.95 -8.43 -0.03
C TRP A 78 -6.99 -9.48 0.35
N THR A 79 -7.43 -10.21 -0.64
CA THR A 79 -8.40 -11.30 -0.50
C THR A 79 -7.72 -12.66 -0.70
N PRO A 80 -7.82 -13.59 0.25
CA PRO A 80 -8.38 -13.44 1.60
C PRO A 80 -7.45 -12.64 2.53
N ALA A 81 -7.99 -12.04 3.59
CA ALA A 81 -7.25 -11.31 4.62
C ALA A 81 -6.16 -12.16 5.31
N THR A 82 -6.28 -13.48 5.22
CA THR A 82 -5.25 -14.43 5.68
C THR A 82 -3.90 -14.22 5.00
N LYS A 83 -3.82 -13.58 3.84
CA LYS A 83 -2.56 -13.20 3.22
C LYS A 83 -1.77 -12.27 4.14
N ILE A 84 -2.42 -11.25 4.69
CA ILE A 84 -1.80 -10.30 5.61
C ILE A 84 -1.55 -10.93 6.97
N SER A 85 -2.54 -11.64 7.57
CA SER A 85 -2.35 -12.27 8.88
C SER A 85 -1.20 -13.29 8.89
N ASN A 86 -1.04 -14.06 7.83
CA ASN A 86 0.08 -15.00 7.70
C ASN A 86 1.42 -14.28 7.59
N TYR A 87 1.47 -13.17 6.82
CA TYR A 87 2.69 -12.39 6.68
C TYR A 87 3.11 -11.72 7.99
N VAL A 88 2.16 -11.12 8.71
CA VAL A 88 2.46 -10.46 9.98
C VAL A 88 2.59 -11.46 11.15
N GLY A 89 2.20 -12.72 10.96
CA GLY A 89 2.25 -13.77 11.97
C GLY A 89 1.20 -13.58 13.09
N SER A 90 0.09 -12.89 12.80
CA SER A 90 -0.96 -12.59 13.78
C SER A 90 -2.31 -12.38 13.12
N THR A 91 -3.37 -12.82 13.78
CA THR A 91 -4.76 -12.50 13.44
C THR A 91 -5.31 -11.33 14.25
N ASN A 92 -4.49 -10.72 15.10
CA ASN A 92 -4.87 -9.52 15.83
C ASN A 92 -5.04 -8.36 14.85
N HIS A 93 -6.16 -7.66 14.94
CA HIS A 93 -6.52 -6.58 14.02
C HIS A 93 -5.46 -5.48 13.97
N ASP A 94 -4.99 -4.99 15.11
CA ASP A 94 -3.99 -3.92 15.16
C ASP A 94 -2.65 -4.35 14.55
N ALA A 95 -2.27 -5.61 14.74
CA ALA A 95 -1.07 -6.15 14.11
C ALA A 95 -1.21 -6.27 12.59
N MET A 96 -2.41 -6.59 12.09
CA MET A 96 -2.72 -6.63 10.67
C MET A 96 -2.84 -5.23 10.05
N ALA A 97 -3.30 -4.23 10.82
CA ALA A 97 -3.46 -2.84 10.41
C ALA A 97 -2.14 -2.04 10.35
N ASP A 98 -1.01 -2.69 10.56
CA ASP A 98 0.31 -2.09 10.39
C ASP A 98 0.57 -1.82 8.89
N GLY A 99 0.42 -0.56 8.48
CA GLY A 99 0.56 -0.16 7.08
C GLY A 99 1.97 -0.42 6.52
N ALA A 100 3.02 -0.27 7.34
CA ALA A 100 4.38 -0.55 6.89
C ALA A 100 4.57 -2.04 6.58
N LYS A 101 4.01 -2.94 7.38
CA LYS A 101 4.04 -4.37 7.09
C LYS A 101 3.23 -4.72 5.85
N GLN A 102 2.09 -4.07 5.64
CA GLN A 102 1.29 -4.27 4.42
C GLN A 102 2.05 -3.82 3.17
N MET A 103 2.76 -2.69 3.22
CA MET A 103 3.61 -2.24 2.11
C MET A 103 4.80 -3.16 1.90
N ASN A 104 5.45 -3.64 2.96
CA ASN A 104 6.50 -4.65 2.85
C ASN A 104 5.97 -5.96 2.24
N TYR A 105 4.73 -6.36 2.56
CA TYR A 105 4.08 -7.49 1.92
C TYR A 105 3.92 -7.25 0.41
N LEU A 106 3.42 -6.08 0.01
CA LEU A 106 3.25 -5.71 -1.39
C LEU A 106 4.57 -5.86 -2.16
N VAL A 107 5.64 -5.21 -1.71
CA VAL A 107 6.92 -5.23 -2.44
C VAL A 107 7.62 -6.58 -2.39
N SER A 108 7.36 -7.42 -1.38
CA SER A 108 7.92 -8.78 -1.26
C SER A 108 7.15 -9.84 -2.03
N THR A 109 6.01 -9.51 -2.62
CA THR A 109 5.16 -10.46 -3.34
C THR A 109 4.93 -10.06 -4.81
N PRO A 110 6.02 -9.80 -5.60
CA PRO A 110 5.89 -9.33 -6.98
C PRO A 110 5.11 -10.29 -7.89
N SER A 111 5.05 -11.57 -7.55
CA SER A 111 4.31 -12.58 -8.30
C SER A 111 2.79 -12.39 -8.27
N GLN A 112 2.26 -11.50 -7.43
CA GLN A 112 0.84 -11.13 -7.48
C GLN A 112 0.52 -10.23 -8.68
N TYR A 113 1.52 -9.49 -9.18
CA TYR A 113 1.40 -8.76 -10.43
C TYR A 113 1.52 -9.76 -11.59
N THR A 114 0.47 -9.91 -12.38
CA THR A 114 0.48 -10.81 -13.53
C THR A 114 -0.22 -10.19 -14.72
N ASN A 115 0.29 -10.51 -15.91
CA ASN A 115 -0.34 -10.16 -17.18
C ASN A 115 -1.39 -11.20 -17.62
N ASP A 116 -1.76 -12.11 -16.74
CA ASP A 116 -2.77 -13.13 -17.01
C ASP A 116 -4.16 -12.53 -16.77
N TYR A 117 -4.84 -12.24 -17.88
CA TYR A 117 -6.19 -11.66 -17.88
C TYR A 117 -7.28 -12.71 -18.01
N LEU A 118 -6.90 -13.98 -18.12
CA LEU A 118 -7.84 -15.07 -18.28
C LEU A 118 -8.15 -15.69 -16.93
N ASN A 119 -9.41 -15.94 -16.69
CA ASN A 119 -9.81 -16.83 -15.61
C ASN A 119 -9.24 -18.23 -15.85
N PRO A 120 -9.12 -19.04 -14.78
CA PRO A 120 -8.74 -20.45 -14.90
C PRO A 120 -9.64 -21.26 -15.84
N ASP A 121 -10.88 -20.83 -16.07
CA ASP A 121 -11.83 -21.46 -17.02
C ASP A 121 -11.72 -20.92 -18.45
N GLY A 122 -10.75 -20.04 -18.72
CA GLY A 122 -10.53 -19.44 -20.03
C GLY A 122 -11.50 -18.30 -20.36
N THR A 123 -12.40 -17.92 -19.46
CA THR A 123 -13.24 -16.74 -19.62
C THR A 123 -12.50 -15.49 -19.17
N SER A 124 -12.61 -14.39 -19.93
CA SER A 124 -12.04 -13.10 -19.52
C SER A 124 -12.95 -12.47 -18.45
N ASN A 125 -12.56 -12.54 -17.19
CA ASN A 125 -13.18 -11.75 -16.12
C ASN A 125 -12.48 -10.42 -15.90
N TYR A 126 -11.31 -10.24 -16.49
CA TYR A 126 -10.52 -9.04 -16.35
C TYR A 126 -10.69 -8.18 -17.57
N TYR A 127 -10.78 -6.89 -17.33
CA TYR A 127 -10.84 -5.92 -18.39
C TYR A 127 -9.46 -5.75 -19.01
N SER A 128 -9.34 -5.84 -20.34
CA SER A 128 -8.16 -5.43 -21.09
C SER A 128 -8.52 -4.20 -21.91
N GLU A 129 -7.78 -3.12 -21.75
CA GLU A 129 -7.99 -1.88 -22.49
C GLU A 129 -6.90 -1.73 -23.55
N SER A 130 -7.31 -1.55 -24.82
CA SER A 130 -6.35 -1.33 -25.92
C SER A 130 -5.58 -0.02 -25.71
N GLY A 131 -4.27 -0.09 -25.85
CA GLY A 131 -3.38 1.08 -25.71
C GLY A 131 -2.88 1.32 -24.29
N VAL A 132 -3.32 0.57 -23.30
CA VAL A 132 -2.73 0.59 -21.96
C VAL A 132 -1.42 -0.19 -21.99
N PRO A 133 -0.30 0.35 -21.48
CA PRO A 133 0.95 -0.37 -21.43
C PRO A 133 0.86 -1.53 -20.42
N TYR A 134 1.37 -2.68 -20.81
CA TYR A 134 1.50 -3.82 -19.95
C TYR A 134 2.97 -4.20 -19.81
N PHE A 135 3.37 -4.51 -18.60
CA PHE A 135 4.73 -4.86 -18.26
C PHE A 135 4.83 -6.35 -17.96
N SER A 136 6.00 -6.94 -18.18
CA SER A 136 6.20 -8.38 -17.99
C SER A 136 6.04 -8.79 -16.52
N ASP A 137 6.43 -7.91 -15.62
CA ASP A 137 6.38 -8.13 -14.18
C ASP A 137 6.28 -6.81 -13.42
N MET A 138 6.27 -6.90 -12.09
CA MET A 138 6.17 -5.75 -11.21
C MET A 138 7.45 -4.90 -11.23
N ASP A 139 8.60 -5.47 -11.53
CA ASP A 139 9.86 -4.72 -11.62
C ASP A 139 9.83 -3.75 -12.81
N ASP A 140 9.46 -4.25 -13.99
CA ASP A 140 9.25 -3.41 -15.18
C ASP A 140 8.21 -2.31 -14.95
N PHE A 141 7.10 -2.64 -14.26
CA PHE A 141 6.08 -1.66 -13.90
C PHE A 141 6.63 -0.58 -12.97
N SER A 142 7.34 -0.99 -11.93
CA SER A 142 7.83 -0.09 -10.87
C SER A 142 8.84 0.94 -11.37
N HIS A 143 9.56 0.63 -12.44
CA HIS A 143 10.57 1.51 -13.07
C HIS A 143 10.05 2.26 -14.30
N SER A 144 8.76 2.13 -14.62
CA SER A 144 8.18 2.79 -15.79
C SER A 144 7.92 4.27 -15.57
N THR A 145 8.21 5.07 -16.60
CA THR A 145 7.87 6.50 -16.69
C THR A 145 6.71 6.77 -17.64
N ALA A 146 5.87 5.77 -17.91
CA ALA A 146 4.62 5.96 -18.62
C ALA A 146 3.70 6.92 -17.84
N SER A 147 2.65 7.44 -18.47
CA SER A 147 1.77 8.40 -17.79
C SER A 147 1.15 7.79 -16.52
N VAL A 148 0.98 8.62 -15.49
CA VAL A 148 0.30 8.22 -14.23
C VAL A 148 -1.03 7.53 -14.52
N ARG A 149 -1.81 8.06 -15.47
CA ARG A 149 -3.11 7.49 -15.86
C ARG A 149 -2.98 6.10 -16.46
N ASP A 150 -2.02 5.89 -17.34
CA ASP A 150 -1.81 4.58 -17.96
C ASP A 150 -1.31 3.56 -16.96
N LEU A 151 -0.38 3.95 -16.07
CA LEU A 151 0.11 3.09 -15.00
C LEU A 151 -1.01 2.76 -13.99
N THR A 152 -1.92 3.70 -13.70
CA THR A 152 -3.09 3.44 -12.84
C THR A 152 -3.99 2.35 -13.43
N LYS A 153 -4.26 2.42 -14.74
CA LYS A 153 -5.01 1.40 -15.46
C LYS A 153 -4.30 0.05 -15.41
N THR A 154 -2.99 0.06 -15.71
CA THR A 154 -2.18 -1.15 -15.69
C THR A 154 -2.18 -1.82 -14.31
N TRP A 155 -2.00 -1.04 -13.24
CA TRP A 155 -2.06 -1.59 -11.88
C TRP A 155 -3.43 -2.19 -11.57
N ALA A 156 -4.52 -1.47 -11.88
CA ALA A 156 -5.87 -1.98 -11.69
C ALA A 156 -6.08 -3.32 -12.40
N ILE A 157 -5.58 -3.47 -13.62
CA ILE A 157 -5.75 -4.70 -14.41
C ILE A 157 -4.84 -5.82 -13.93
N CYS A 158 -3.56 -5.53 -13.70
CA CYS A 158 -2.54 -6.57 -13.45
C CYS A 158 -2.45 -6.99 -11.97
N TRP A 159 -2.78 -6.08 -11.05
CA TRP A 159 -2.72 -6.35 -9.61
C TRP A 159 -4.10 -6.55 -8.99
N GLU A 160 -5.00 -5.55 -9.12
CA GLU A 160 -6.32 -5.57 -8.47
C GLU A 160 -7.29 -6.55 -9.15
N LYS A 161 -7.20 -6.67 -10.47
CA LYS A 161 -7.99 -7.60 -11.30
C LYS A 161 -9.50 -7.50 -11.08
N PRO A 162 -10.08 -6.29 -11.14
CA PRO A 162 -11.51 -6.11 -10.94
C PRO A 162 -12.31 -6.74 -12.07
N ARG A 163 -13.58 -7.07 -11.82
CA ARG A 163 -14.51 -7.39 -12.88
C ARG A 163 -14.68 -6.20 -13.84
N ALA A 164 -14.95 -6.45 -15.12
CA ALA A 164 -15.07 -5.40 -16.14
C ALA A 164 -16.02 -4.26 -15.73
N SER A 165 -17.18 -4.57 -15.13
CA SER A 165 -18.11 -3.55 -14.66
C SER A 165 -17.55 -2.72 -13.49
N ALA A 166 -16.84 -3.34 -12.56
CA ALA A 166 -16.20 -2.64 -11.45
C ALA A 166 -15.08 -1.74 -11.95
N TYR A 167 -14.26 -2.23 -12.90
CA TYR A 167 -13.24 -1.42 -13.56
C TYR A 167 -13.85 -0.20 -14.23
N ALA A 168 -14.83 -0.37 -15.12
CA ALA A 168 -15.45 0.72 -15.87
C ALA A 168 -16.05 1.79 -14.96
N ASN A 169 -16.58 1.40 -13.79
CA ASN A 169 -17.20 2.32 -12.84
C ASN A 169 -16.18 3.05 -11.94
N SER A 170 -14.96 2.55 -11.83
CA SER A 170 -13.98 3.07 -10.86
C SER A 170 -12.73 3.67 -11.49
N ILE A 171 -12.39 3.31 -12.72
CA ILE A 171 -11.07 3.64 -13.28
C ILE A 171 -10.84 5.15 -13.41
N GLN A 172 -11.89 5.92 -13.70
CA GLN A 172 -11.76 7.38 -13.79
C GLN A 172 -11.41 8.00 -12.43
N ASP A 173 -12.06 7.53 -11.35
CA ASP A 173 -11.77 8.02 -10.00
C ASP A 173 -10.37 7.61 -9.55
N ARG A 174 -9.97 6.36 -9.81
CA ARG A 174 -8.59 5.88 -9.52
C ARG A 174 -7.53 6.73 -10.23
N MET A 175 -7.76 7.09 -11.50
CA MET A 175 -6.85 7.95 -12.27
C MET A 175 -6.79 9.38 -11.71
N ASN A 176 -7.92 9.93 -11.30
CA ASN A 176 -7.97 11.27 -10.71
C ASN A 176 -7.25 11.30 -9.35
N ASP A 177 -7.45 10.27 -8.53
CA ASP A 177 -6.77 10.12 -7.24
C ASP A 177 -5.25 9.94 -7.45
N ALA A 178 -4.84 9.16 -8.45
CA ALA A 178 -3.42 9.00 -8.77
C ALA A 178 -2.75 10.31 -9.22
N GLU A 179 -3.41 11.10 -10.07
CA GLU A 179 -2.93 12.43 -10.47
C GLU A 179 -2.88 13.41 -9.29
N TYR A 180 -3.84 13.32 -8.36
CA TYR A 180 -3.82 14.10 -7.12
C TYR A 180 -2.59 13.77 -6.28
N TRP A 181 -2.29 12.48 -6.04
CA TRP A 181 -1.14 12.05 -5.26
C TRP A 181 0.18 12.38 -5.96
N TYR A 182 0.25 12.20 -7.27
CA TYR A 182 1.41 12.62 -8.06
C TYR A 182 1.69 14.10 -7.87
N THR A 183 0.69 14.96 -8.06
CA THR A 183 0.84 16.40 -7.91
C THR A 183 1.22 16.81 -6.47
N THR A 184 0.74 16.04 -5.47
CA THR A 184 1.01 16.31 -4.07
C THR A 184 2.47 16.01 -3.70
N PHE A 185 3.06 14.94 -4.25
CA PHE A 185 4.36 14.45 -3.83
C PHE A 185 5.47 14.61 -4.86
N HIS A 186 5.15 14.81 -6.14
CA HIS A 186 6.13 14.92 -7.21
C HIS A 186 7.16 16.03 -6.94
N GLY A 187 8.45 15.68 -7.06
CA GLY A 187 9.55 16.59 -6.80
C GLY A 187 9.72 17.01 -5.34
N SER A 188 8.97 16.38 -4.42
CA SER A 188 9.20 16.59 -2.99
C SER A 188 10.56 16.00 -2.60
N PRO A 189 11.38 16.71 -1.83
CA PRO A 189 12.63 16.13 -1.35
C PRO A 189 12.31 14.91 -0.47
N PRO A 190 13.15 13.85 -0.52
CA PRO A 190 12.94 12.66 0.28
C PRO A 190 12.79 13.05 1.76
N THR A 191 11.73 12.55 2.38
CA THR A 191 11.51 12.77 3.81
C THR A 191 12.66 12.12 4.56
N PRO A 192 13.45 12.86 5.35
CA PRO A 192 14.55 12.24 6.07
C PRO A 192 14.01 11.10 6.95
N PRO A 193 14.69 9.95 7.01
CA PRO A 193 14.29 8.87 7.89
C PRO A 193 14.12 9.42 9.30
N PRO A 194 13.11 8.94 10.06
CA PRO A 194 12.90 9.39 11.43
C PRO A 194 14.21 9.23 12.20
N THR A 195 14.63 10.30 12.83
CA THR A 195 15.81 10.25 13.71
C THR A 195 15.53 9.15 14.74
N PRO A 196 16.41 8.16 14.89
CA PRO A 196 16.25 7.16 15.93
C PRO A 196 16.03 7.90 17.27
N PRO A 197 15.10 7.44 18.12
CA PRO A 197 14.90 8.04 19.41
C PRO A 197 16.27 8.15 20.09
N THR A 198 16.63 9.36 20.50
CA THR A 198 17.85 9.58 21.29
C THR A 198 17.75 8.61 22.47
N PRO A 199 18.75 7.75 22.72
CA PRO A 199 18.71 6.91 23.91
C PRO A 199 18.49 7.82 25.10
N GLU A 200 17.39 7.61 25.84
CA GLU A 200 17.20 8.31 27.11
C GLU A 200 18.42 7.99 27.97
N GLU A 201 19.17 9.00 28.37
CA GLU A 201 20.37 8.88 29.19
C GLU A 201 20.08 8.18 30.54
N ASP A 202 18.82 7.97 30.89
CA ASP A 202 18.37 7.36 32.15
C ASP A 202 18.19 5.83 32.11
N ALA A 203 18.53 5.16 31.02
CA ALA A 203 18.15 3.75 30.86
C ALA A 203 19.23 2.71 31.17
N ILE A 204 20.41 3.06 31.76
CA ILE A 204 21.39 2.04 32.12
C ILE A 204 22.02 2.24 33.54
N PRO A 205 21.25 2.06 34.63
CA PRO A 205 21.86 2.04 35.95
C PRO A 205 22.77 0.80 36.16
N TRP A 206 22.58 -0.29 35.41
CA TRP A 206 23.36 -1.52 35.62
C TRP A 206 24.73 -1.53 34.93
N LEU A 207 24.95 -0.72 33.90
CA LEU A 207 26.24 -0.64 33.23
C LEU A 207 27.28 0.06 34.09
N ALA A 208 26.88 1.03 34.92
CA ALA A 208 27.73 1.70 35.87
C ALA A 208 28.21 0.74 36.99
N ILE A 209 27.40 -0.27 37.34
CA ILE A 209 27.75 -1.25 38.38
C ILE A 209 28.76 -2.29 37.86
N PHE A 210 28.76 -2.57 36.56
CA PHE A 210 29.69 -3.56 35.97
C PHE A 210 31.12 -2.98 35.84
N MET A 211 31.26 -1.71 35.51
CA MET A 211 32.57 -1.05 35.37
C MET A 211 33.30 -0.81 36.69
N SER A 212 32.55 -0.70 37.80
CA SER A 212 33.18 -0.50 39.12
C SER A 212 33.76 -1.78 39.74
N LYS A 213 33.47 -2.96 39.16
CA LYS A 213 34.00 -4.25 39.65
C LYS A 213 35.19 -4.80 38.87
N MET A 214 35.62 -4.12 37.79
CA MET A 214 36.81 -4.51 37.02
C MET A 214 38.09 -3.75 37.40
N VAL A 215 38.07 -2.90 38.39
CA VAL A 215 39.24 -2.20 38.92
C VAL A 215 39.47 -2.64 40.37
N ARG A 216 39.94 -3.87 40.56
CA ARG A 216 40.67 -4.36 41.71
C ARG A 216 41.53 -5.53 41.33
#